data_69d288569bb5ac12e8f90aef011a1a9d
#
_entry.id   69d288569bb5ac12e8f90aef011a1a9d
#
_cell.length_a   1.000
_cell.length_b   1.000
_cell.length_c   1.000
_cell.angle_alpha   90.00
_cell.angle_beta   90.00
_cell.angle_gamma   90.00
#
_symmetry.space_group_name_H-M   'P 1'
#
loop_
_entity.id
_entity.type
_entity.pdbx_description
1 polymer ?
#
loop_
_entity_poly.entity_id
_entity_poly.type
_entity_poly.pdbx_seq_one_letter_code
_entity_poly.pdbx_strand_id
1 'polypeptide(L)'
;MDSQHQQNPTDSVQQPVPKILPAAEFFSIVRKKLLAGRTVCFRVTGNSMFPLFRAGRDSVCIRPCSSVTIEKPKRGDIILFCISGKYILHRVMRIEGNRVVTAGDGNRGFDAFASPQNPLRLIPLSKQSEQPNDSSSLNDSDESERTGELLGIAEARIRGGHKLDFNSPAYRIPAALWRLLFPMRPALLRLFGSAARLRHRFFKEQNRK
;
A
#
# COMPACT_ATOMS: atom_id res chain seq x y z
N MET A 1 -26.32 41.41 -47.59
CA MET A 1 -26.45 39.99 -47.37
C MET A 1 -25.11 39.51 -46.77
N ASP A 2 -24.95 39.70 -45.46
CA ASP A 2 -23.72 39.36 -44.75
C ASP A 2 -23.89 38.01 -44.07
N SER A 3 -23.12 37.04 -44.54
CA SER A 3 -23.07 35.71 -43.92
C SER A 3 -22.04 35.72 -42.80
N GLN A 4 -22.49 35.79 -41.55
CA GLN A 4 -21.64 35.63 -40.39
C GLN A 4 -21.28 34.15 -40.21
N HIS A 5 -19.99 33.83 -40.33
CA HIS A 5 -19.40 32.55 -39.99
C HIS A 5 -19.25 32.51 -38.46
N GLN A 6 -20.11 31.73 -37.80
CA GLN A 6 -19.95 31.37 -36.37
C GLN A 6 -18.83 30.34 -36.26
N GLN A 7 -17.69 30.77 -35.72
CA GLN A 7 -16.63 29.88 -35.25
C GLN A 7 -17.03 29.31 -33.88
N ASN A 8 -17.27 28.00 -33.80
CA ASN A 8 -17.40 27.26 -32.54
C ASN A 8 -15.99 27.11 -31.94
N PRO A 9 -15.75 27.56 -30.70
CA PRO A 9 -14.53 27.21 -30.00
C PRO A 9 -14.65 25.75 -29.47
N THR A 10 -13.96 24.85 -30.13
CA THR A 10 -13.73 23.48 -29.60
C THR A 10 -12.79 23.61 -28.41
N ASP A 11 -13.37 23.66 -27.21
CA ASP A 11 -12.65 23.57 -25.96
C ASP A 11 -12.05 22.16 -25.85
N SER A 12 -10.82 22.01 -26.30
CA SER A 12 -10.02 20.81 -26.07
C SER A 12 -9.64 20.76 -24.60
N VAL A 13 -10.44 20.04 -23.82
CA VAL A 13 -10.10 19.68 -22.43
C VAL A 13 -8.79 18.87 -22.47
N GLN A 14 -7.68 19.55 -22.29
CA GLN A 14 -6.39 18.93 -22.12
C GLN A 14 -6.45 18.08 -20.83
N GLN A 15 -6.46 16.76 -21.00
CA GLN A 15 -6.31 15.86 -19.87
C GLN A 15 -4.96 16.14 -19.21
N PRO A 16 -4.92 16.36 -17.89
CA PRO A 16 -3.68 16.66 -17.20
C PRO A 16 -2.70 15.49 -17.35
N VAL A 17 -1.53 15.78 -17.93
CA VAL A 17 -0.44 14.81 -18.04
C VAL A 17 -0.10 14.30 -16.64
N PRO A 18 -0.07 12.99 -16.40
CA PRO A 18 0.22 12.44 -15.08
C PRO A 18 1.64 12.87 -14.65
N LYS A 19 1.72 13.78 -13.68
CA LYS A 19 2.99 14.25 -13.13
C LYS A 19 3.56 13.13 -12.26
N ILE A 20 4.74 12.62 -12.61
CA ILE A 20 5.48 11.67 -11.77
C ILE A 20 6.15 12.47 -10.66
N LEU A 21 5.62 12.33 -9.43
CA LEU A 21 6.19 12.95 -8.24
C LEU A 21 7.25 12.04 -7.61
N PRO A 22 8.34 12.59 -7.04
CA PRO A 22 9.23 11.84 -6.15
C PRO A 22 8.44 11.21 -4.99
N ALA A 23 8.85 10.03 -4.54
CA ALA A 23 8.10 9.29 -3.50
C ALA A 23 7.92 10.11 -2.21
N ALA A 24 8.93 10.86 -1.78
CA ALA A 24 8.86 11.70 -0.59
C ALA A 24 7.79 12.80 -0.72
N GLU A 25 7.76 13.50 -1.84
CA GLU A 25 6.77 14.56 -2.12
C GLU A 25 5.35 13.97 -2.21
N PHE A 26 5.20 12.84 -2.91
CA PHE A 26 3.93 12.13 -3.01
C PHE A 26 3.40 11.73 -1.62
N PHE A 27 4.21 11.11 -0.79
CA PHE A 27 3.77 10.66 0.53
C PHE A 27 3.59 11.81 1.53
N SER A 28 4.27 12.95 1.35
CA SER A 28 3.95 14.18 2.10
C SER A 28 2.51 14.64 1.84
N ILE A 29 2.07 14.62 0.57
CA ILE A 29 0.70 14.95 0.21
C ILE A 29 -0.29 13.92 0.78
N VAL A 30 0.01 12.62 0.67
CA VAL A 30 -0.81 11.55 1.25
C VAL A 30 -0.98 11.76 2.75
N ARG A 31 0.13 12.02 3.47
CA ARG A 31 0.15 12.29 4.90
C ARG A 31 -0.76 13.48 5.28
N LYS A 32 -0.61 14.63 4.60
CA LYS A 32 -1.44 15.82 4.85
C LYS A 32 -2.92 15.53 4.67
N LYS A 33 -3.30 14.78 3.64
CA LYS A 33 -4.70 14.38 3.42
C LYS A 33 -5.23 13.45 4.51
N LEU A 34 -4.43 12.46 4.92
CA LEU A 34 -4.81 11.54 6.00
C LEU A 34 -4.93 12.27 7.35
N LEU A 35 -4.04 13.22 7.66
CA LEU A 35 -4.15 14.08 8.84
C LEU A 35 -5.41 14.96 8.83
N ALA A 36 -5.87 15.35 7.64
CA ALA A 36 -7.14 16.07 7.45
C ALA A 36 -8.38 15.15 7.51
N GLY A 37 -8.23 13.87 7.90
CA GLY A 37 -9.33 12.92 8.01
C GLY A 37 -9.84 12.38 6.67
N ARG A 38 -9.11 12.58 5.57
CA ARG A 38 -9.56 12.20 4.21
C ARG A 38 -9.00 10.85 3.80
N THR A 39 -9.83 9.98 3.25
CA THR A 39 -9.38 8.77 2.53
C THR A 39 -8.60 9.16 1.28
N VAL A 40 -7.48 8.47 1.04
CA VAL A 40 -6.62 8.70 -0.12
C VAL A 40 -6.51 7.41 -0.93
N CYS A 41 -6.78 7.48 -2.24
CA CYS A 41 -6.57 6.35 -3.14
C CYS A 41 -5.38 6.63 -4.07
N PHE A 42 -4.47 5.66 -4.19
CA PHE A 42 -3.31 5.78 -5.07
C PHE A 42 -2.91 4.43 -5.68
N ARG A 43 -2.19 4.49 -6.80
CA ARG A 43 -1.75 3.30 -7.53
C ARG A 43 -0.61 2.61 -6.81
N VAL A 44 -0.70 1.29 -6.65
CA VAL A 44 0.34 0.46 -6.06
C VAL A 44 1.45 0.23 -7.09
N THR A 45 2.70 0.48 -6.70
CA THR A 45 3.89 0.33 -7.58
C THR A 45 4.75 -0.88 -7.22
N GLY A 46 4.69 -1.36 -5.96
CA GLY A 46 5.46 -2.50 -5.49
C GLY A 46 4.74 -3.84 -5.66
N ASN A 47 5.50 -4.94 -5.68
CA ASN A 47 4.97 -6.29 -5.79
C ASN A 47 4.86 -7.03 -4.45
N SER A 48 5.23 -6.40 -3.32
CA SER A 48 5.22 -7.04 -2.00
C SER A 48 3.83 -7.51 -1.55
N MET A 49 2.76 -6.96 -2.13
CA MET A 49 1.37 -7.32 -1.86
C MET A 49 0.73 -8.18 -2.96
N PHE A 50 1.52 -8.78 -3.85
CA PHE A 50 1.02 -9.78 -4.79
C PHE A 50 0.59 -11.07 -4.05
N PRO A 51 -0.48 -11.78 -4.40
CA PRO A 51 -1.33 -11.61 -5.59
C PRO A 51 -2.50 -10.64 -5.38
N LEU A 52 -2.70 -10.15 -4.15
CA LEU A 52 -3.85 -9.28 -3.84
C LEU A 52 -3.81 -7.97 -4.63
N PHE A 53 -2.64 -7.32 -4.64
CA PHE A 53 -2.40 -6.15 -5.47
C PHE A 53 -1.40 -6.46 -6.59
N ARG A 54 -1.65 -5.89 -7.76
CA ARG A 54 -0.75 -5.94 -8.92
C ARG A 54 -0.19 -4.56 -9.18
N ALA A 55 1.13 -4.44 -9.11
CA ALA A 55 1.85 -3.20 -9.36
C ALA A 55 1.45 -2.56 -10.70
N GLY A 56 1.31 -1.25 -10.72
CA GLY A 56 0.96 -0.46 -11.90
C GLY A 56 -0.48 -0.64 -12.40
N ARG A 57 -1.25 -1.57 -11.82
CA ARG A 57 -2.59 -1.93 -12.27
C ARG A 57 -3.68 -1.63 -11.25
N ASP A 58 -3.38 -1.87 -9.97
CA ASP A 58 -4.33 -1.73 -8.90
C ASP A 58 -4.06 -0.45 -8.12
N SER A 59 -5.12 0.16 -7.60
CA SER A 59 -5.04 1.22 -6.61
C SER A 59 -5.53 0.72 -5.25
N VAL A 60 -4.95 1.26 -4.18
CA VAL A 60 -5.38 1.07 -2.81
C VAL A 60 -6.01 2.35 -2.28
N CYS A 61 -7.12 2.22 -1.55
CA CYS A 61 -7.71 3.32 -0.79
C CYS A 61 -7.35 3.14 0.69
N ILE A 62 -6.73 4.16 1.27
CA ILE A 62 -6.28 4.21 2.65
C ILE A 62 -7.17 5.19 3.40
N ARG A 63 -7.85 4.73 4.44
CA ARG A 63 -8.54 5.59 5.40
C ARG A 63 -7.58 6.00 6.51
N PRO A 64 -7.73 7.20 7.07
CA PRO A 64 -6.88 7.66 8.14
C PRO A 64 -7.04 6.78 9.39
N CYS A 65 -5.93 6.65 10.13
CA CYS A 65 -5.91 6.10 11.48
C CYS A 65 -5.41 7.21 12.39
N SER A 66 -6.32 8.09 12.83
CA SER A 66 -5.96 9.23 13.67
C SER A 66 -6.17 8.90 15.14
N SER A 67 -5.48 9.64 16.02
CA SER A 67 -5.67 9.59 17.47
C SER A 67 -7.10 9.97 17.90
N VAL A 68 -7.87 10.62 17.04
CA VAL A 68 -9.27 11.02 17.28
C VAL A 68 -10.25 9.88 16.95
N THR A 69 -9.96 9.10 15.91
CA THR A 69 -10.69 7.87 15.59
C THR A 69 -9.93 6.69 16.17
N ILE A 70 -10.37 6.20 17.33
CA ILE A 70 -9.75 5.14 18.15
C ILE A 70 -9.69 3.76 17.43
N GLU A 71 -9.71 3.75 16.11
CA GLU A 71 -9.70 2.50 15.36
C GLU A 71 -8.27 1.99 15.19
N LYS A 72 -7.91 1.05 16.07
CA LYS A 72 -6.62 0.33 16.01
C LYS A 72 -6.64 -0.69 14.88
N PRO A 73 -5.50 -0.91 14.20
CA PRO A 73 -5.36 -2.02 13.26
C PRO A 73 -5.69 -3.34 13.92
N LYS A 74 -6.29 -4.27 13.15
CA LYS A 74 -6.60 -5.63 13.58
C LYS A 74 -5.76 -6.64 12.79
N ARG A 75 -5.61 -7.83 13.32
CA ARG A 75 -4.98 -8.93 12.59
C ARG A 75 -5.69 -9.15 11.25
N GLY A 76 -4.92 -9.08 10.17
CA GLY A 76 -5.41 -9.25 8.81
C GLY A 76 -5.61 -7.93 8.06
N ASP A 77 -5.64 -6.81 8.74
CA ASP A 77 -5.67 -5.51 8.09
C ASP A 77 -4.40 -5.28 7.27
N ILE A 78 -4.54 -4.50 6.22
CA ILE A 78 -3.41 -3.97 5.45
C ILE A 78 -3.21 -2.54 5.91
N ILE A 79 -2.02 -2.23 6.37
CA ILE A 79 -1.67 -0.91 6.92
C ILE A 79 -0.63 -0.22 6.06
N LEU A 80 -0.76 1.10 5.93
CA LEU A 80 0.26 1.99 5.41
C LEU A 80 0.99 2.61 6.60
N PHE A 81 2.29 2.41 6.68
CA PHE A 81 3.13 2.96 7.74
C PHE A 81 4.47 3.43 7.19
N CYS A 82 5.14 4.29 7.95
CA CYS A 82 6.47 4.80 7.63
C CYS A 82 7.47 4.31 8.69
N ILE A 83 8.60 3.79 8.26
CA ILE A 83 9.74 3.43 9.10
C ILE A 83 11.03 3.90 8.42
N SER A 84 11.86 4.66 9.14
CA SER A 84 13.12 5.21 8.60
C SER A 84 12.94 5.86 7.22
N GLY A 85 11.91 6.70 7.06
CA GLY A 85 11.59 7.40 5.81
C GLY A 85 11.03 6.53 4.67
N LYS A 86 10.86 5.23 4.88
CA LYS A 86 10.29 4.30 3.88
C LYS A 86 8.80 4.07 4.16
N TYR A 87 7.98 4.26 3.15
CA TYR A 87 6.54 4.01 3.21
C TYR A 87 6.23 2.59 2.76
N ILE A 88 5.56 1.84 3.61
CA ILE A 88 5.33 0.41 3.47
C ILE A 88 3.85 0.11 3.60
N LEU A 89 3.33 -0.69 2.66
CA LEU A 89 1.95 -1.19 2.65
C LEU A 89 2.00 -2.70 2.84
N HIS A 90 1.79 -3.20 4.07
CA HIS A 90 1.85 -4.61 4.39
C HIS A 90 0.71 -5.06 5.30
N ARG A 91 0.54 -6.39 5.40
CA ARG A 91 -0.52 -7.01 6.20
C ARG A 91 -0.07 -7.23 7.64
N VAL A 92 -0.96 -6.93 8.58
CA VAL A 92 -0.80 -7.26 10.01
C VAL A 92 -1.01 -8.77 10.20
N MET A 93 0.05 -9.46 10.58
CA MET A 93 0.03 -10.90 10.85
C MET A 93 -0.24 -11.21 12.32
N ARG A 94 0.31 -10.41 13.22
CA ARG A 94 0.08 -10.45 14.68
C ARG A 94 0.03 -9.03 15.21
N ILE A 95 -0.70 -8.84 16.32
CA ILE A 95 -0.76 -7.57 17.04
C ILE A 95 -0.84 -7.85 18.53
N GLU A 96 -0.06 -7.11 19.31
CA GLU A 96 -0.02 -7.15 20.77
C GLU A 96 0.10 -5.69 21.26
N GLY A 97 -0.99 -5.15 21.80
CA GLY A 97 -1.04 -3.73 22.13
C GLY A 97 -0.81 -2.82 20.93
N ASN A 98 0.29 -2.07 20.93
CA ASN A 98 0.73 -1.23 19.82
C ASN A 98 1.88 -1.86 19.00
N ARG A 99 2.27 -3.10 19.31
CA ARG A 99 3.30 -3.84 18.58
C ARG A 99 2.69 -4.72 17.51
N VAL A 100 3.26 -4.69 16.32
CA VAL A 100 2.77 -5.47 15.16
C VAL A 100 3.87 -6.31 14.55
N VAL A 101 3.46 -7.46 14.04
CA VAL A 101 4.24 -8.28 13.11
C VAL A 101 3.60 -8.14 11.75
N THR A 102 4.36 -7.78 10.74
CA THR A 102 3.86 -7.56 9.38
C THR A 102 4.49 -8.48 8.35
N ALA A 103 3.81 -8.65 7.23
CA ALA A 103 4.32 -9.34 6.06
C ALA A 103 3.63 -8.81 4.80
N GLY A 104 4.40 -8.67 3.72
CA GLY A 104 3.83 -8.52 2.40
C GLY A 104 3.17 -9.83 1.94
N ASP A 105 2.03 -9.74 1.25
CA ASP A 105 1.33 -10.93 0.73
C ASP A 105 2.17 -11.69 -0.33
N GLY A 106 3.07 -10.99 -1.01
CA GLY A 106 4.03 -11.54 -1.97
C GLY A 106 5.39 -11.92 -1.37
N ASN A 107 5.60 -11.69 -0.08
CA ASN A 107 6.83 -12.02 0.60
C ASN A 107 6.82 -13.47 1.09
N ARG A 108 8.02 -14.08 1.17
CA ARG A 108 8.16 -15.47 1.64
C ARG A 108 8.06 -15.61 3.15
N GLY A 109 8.26 -14.54 3.89
CA GLY A 109 8.31 -14.51 5.35
C GLY A 109 7.80 -13.19 5.91
N PHE A 110 7.98 -13.04 7.21
CA PHE A 110 7.73 -11.79 7.92
C PHE A 110 8.74 -10.70 7.51
N ASP A 111 8.37 -9.46 7.72
CA ASP A 111 9.27 -8.34 7.52
C ASP A 111 10.36 -8.36 8.60
N ALA A 112 11.62 -8.19 8.19
CA ALA A 112 12.77 -8.23 9.12
C ALA A 112 12.71 -7.12 10.20
N PHE A 113 12.06 -6.00 9.88
CA PHE A 113 11.85 -4.87 10.80
C PHE A 113 10.58 -4.99 11.64
N ALA A 114 9.74 -6.00 11.41
CA ALA A 114 8.47 -6.24 12.11
C ALA A 114 8.20 -7.74 12.19
N SER A 115 9.16 -8.51 12.71
CA SER A 115 9.11 -9.97 12.83
C SER A 115 8.56 -10.41 14.21
N PRO A 116 8.22 -11.70 14.40
CA PRO A 116 7.80 -12.20 15.70
C PRO A 116 8.84 -12.02 16.80
N GLN A 117 10.14 -12.03 16.44
CA GLN A 117 11.25 -11.84 17.39
C GLN A 117 11.50 -10.36 17.69
N ASN A 118 11.16 -9.49 16.76
CA ASN A 118 11.33 -8.04 16.90
C ASN A 118 10.10 -7.33 16.30
N PRO A 119 8.98 -7.25 17.04
CA PRO A 119 7.77 -6.63 16.57
C PRO A 119 7.93 -5.10 16.51
N LEU A 120 7.36 -4.50 15.46
CA LEU A 120 7.39 -3.06 15.23
C LEU A 120 6.38 -2.35 16.14
N ARG A 121 6.83 -1.36 16.91
CA ARG A 121 5.95 -0.46 17.64
C ARG A 121 5.33 0.56 16.69
N LEU A 122 4.00 0.63 16.66
CA LEU A 122 3.29 1.64 15.88
C LEU A 122 2.90 2.84 16.74
N ILE A 123 3.24 4.02 16.27
CA ILE A 123 2.73 5.29 16.79
C ILE A 123 1.73 5.88 15.81
N PRO A 124 0.62 6.45 16.30
CA PRO A 124 -0.38 7.07 15.44
C PRO A 124 0.20 8.27 14.68
N LEU A 125 -0.31 8.51 13.48
CA LEU A 125 -0.02 9.70 12.69
C LEU A 125 -0.36 10.96 13.48
N SER A 126 0.61 11.86 13.68
CA SER A 126 0.44 13.12 14.40
C SER A 126 0.96 14.30 13.58
N LYS A 127 0.47 15.51 13.91
CA LYS A 127 0.94 16.76 13.28
C LYS A 127 2.39 17.11 13.62
N GLN A 128 2.92 16.55 14.72
CA GLN A 128 4.27 16.88 15.23
C GLN A 128 5.40 16.12 14.52
N SER A 129 5.09 15.09 13.74
CA SER A 129 6.10 14.30 13.01
C SER A 129 6.48 14.89 11.64
N GLU A 130 6.28 16.20 11.41
CA GLU A 130 6.70 16.89 10.17
C GLU A 130 8.19 17.28 10.15
N GLN A 131 8.91 17.14 11.28
CA GLN A 131 10.36 17.34 11.26
C GLN A 131 11.04 16.09 10.68
N PRO A 132 11.93 16.26 9.67
CA PRO A 132 12.84 15.18 9.29
C PRO A 132 13.68 14.89 10.54
N ASN A 133 13.60 13.64 11.02
CA ASN A 133 14.49 13.18 12.08
C ASN A 133 15.92 13.36 11.58
N ASP A 134 16.55 14.42 12.06
CA ASP A 134 17.99 14.58 12.04
C ASP A 134 18.56 13.44 12.90
N SER A 135 19.14 12.46 12.21
CA SER A 135 19.67 11.25 12.79
C SER A 135 21.00 11.56 13.48
N SER A 136 20.95 12.08 14.69
CA SER A 136 22.13 12.24 15.51
C SER A 136 21.81 11.94 16.97
N SER A 137 21.75 10.64 17.27
CA SER A 137 22.23 10.00 18.52
C SER A 137 21.94 8.48 18.44
N LEU A 138 22.74 7.76 17.69
CA LEU A 138 22.87 6.32 17.87
C LEU A 138 23.83 6.09 19.04
N ASN A 139 23.30 5.99 20.24
CA ASN A 139 23.98 5.29 21.32
C ASN A 139 23.76 3.80 21.10
N ASP A 140 24.79 3.13 20.72
CA ASP A 140 24.92 1.74 20.29
C ASP A 140 25.00 0.81 21.53
N SER A 141 23.96 0.78 22.36
CA SER A 141 23.87 -0.16 23.50
C SER A 141 22.49 -0.16 24.16
N ASP A 142 21.44 -0.33 23.38
CA ASP A 142 20.17 -0.84 23.86
C ASP A 142 19.43 -1.44 22.66
N GLU A 143 18.74 -2.57 22.84
CA GLU A 143 17.93 -3.22 21.81
C GLU A 143 16.75 -2.28 21.47
N SER A 144 17.06 -1.16 20.76
CA SER A 144 16.18 -0.02 20.57
C SER A 144 14.94 -0.49 19.81
N GLU A 145 13.84 -0.48 20.54
CA GLU A 145 12.51 -0.82 20.05
C GLU A 145 12.22 -0.07 18.74
N ARG A 146 12.17 -0.78 17.63
CA ARG A 146 11.91 -0.20 16.32
C ARG A 146 10.53 0.41 16.28
N THR A 147 10.46 1.68 15.90
CA THR A 147 9.22 2.44 15.88
C THR A 147 8.85 2.81 14.44
N GLY A 148 7.59 2.63 14.10
CA GLY A 148 7.02 3.03 12.82
C GLY A 148 5.79 3.90 13.01
N GLU A 149 5.61 4.90 12.14
CA GLU A 149 4.44 5.74 12.15
C GLU A 149 3.32 5.14 11.32
N LEU A 150 2.16 4.89 11.93
CA LEU A 150 0.96 4.37 11.26
C LEU A 150 0.23 5.53 10.56
N LEU A 151 0.18 5.51 9.23
CA LEU A 151 -0.52 6.52 8.44
C LEU A 151 -2.01 6.20 8.28
N GLY A 152 -2.33 4.93 8.05
CA GLY A 152 -3.72 4.54 7.86
C GLY A 152 -3.91 3.06 7.54
N ILE A 153 -5.17 2.67 7.38
CA ILE A 153 -5.60 1.31 7.12
C ILE A 153 -6.23 1.25 5.72
N ALA A 154 -5.85 0.25 4.95
CA ALA A 154 -6.45 0.03 3.64
C ALA A 154 -7.90 -0.45 3.78
N GLU A 155 -8.83 0.22 3.10
CA GLU A 155 -10.25 -0.11 3.12
C GLU A 155 -10.73 -0.77 1.84
N ALA A 156 -10.07 -0.51 0.70
CA ALA A 156 -10.49 -1.04 -0.58
C ALA A 156 -9.35 -1.15 -1.60
N ARG A 157 -9.57 -2.01 -2.58
CA ARG A 157 -8.77 -2.10 -3.82
C ARG A 157 -9.64 -1.68 -5.01
N ILE A 158 -9.05 -0.89 -5.91
CA ILE A 158 -9.66 -0.55 -7.20
C ILE A 158 -8.86 -1.22 -8.32
N ARG A 159 -9.56 -1.99 -9.17
CA ARG A 159 -8.98 -2.66 -10.35
C ARG A 159 -9.92 -2.50 -11.53
N GLY A 160 -9.46 -1.87 -12.63
CA GLY A 160 -10.27 -1.67 -13.83
C GLY A 160 -11.61 -0.96 -13.53
N GLY A 161 -11.62 0.04 -12.65
CA GLY A 161 -12.83 0.76 -12.22
C GLY A 161 -13.65 0.05 -11.12
N HIS A 162 -13.44 -1.25 -10.89
CA HIS A 162 -14.18 -2.00 -9.86
C HIS A 162 -13.55 -1.83 -8.48
N LYS A 163 -14.35 -1.36 -7.51
CA LYS A 163 -13.96 -1.24 -6.11
C LYS A 163 -14.29 -2.54 -5.37
N LEU A 164 -13.29 -3.13 -4.72
CA LEU A 164 -13.45 -4.25 -3.79
C LEU A 164 -13.24 -3.74 -2.36
N ASP A 165 -14.29 -3.69 -1.58
CA ASP A 165 -14.26 -3.31 -0.18
C ASP A 165 -13.65 -4.43 0.67
N PHE A 166 -12.74 -4.09 1.59
CA PHE A 166 -12.06 -5.06 2.45
C PHE A 166 -12.91 -5.53 3.63
N ASN A 167 -14.04 -4.89 3.88
CA ASN A 167 -15.05 -5.40 4.82
C ASN A 167 -15.98 -6.44 4.18
N SER A 168 -16.01 -6.55 2.85
CA SER A 168 -16.88 -7.48 2.13
C SER A 168 -16.45 -8.94 2.33
N PRO A 169 -17.39 -9.90 2.36
CA PRO A 169 -17.07 -11.34 2.37
C PRO A 169 -16.22 -11.76 1.17
N ALA A 170 -16.45 -11.16 0.00
CA ALA A 170 -15.70 -11.40 -1.24
C ALA A 170 -14.19 -11.12 -1.09
N TYR A 171 -13.80 -10.25 -0.17
CA TYR A 171 -12.40 -10.02 0.19
C TYR A 171 -11.98 -10.84 1.41
N ARG A 172 -12.78 -10.84 2.50
CA ARG A 172 -12.38 -11.41 3.80
C ARG A 172 -12.09 -12.90 3.73
N ILE A 173 -12.91 -13.67 2.99
CA ILE A 173 -12.74 -15.11 2.87
C ILE A 173 -11.42 -15.48 2.14
N PRO A 174 -11.13 -14.99 0.91
CA PRO A 174 -9.86 -15.25 0.26
C PRO A 174 -8.64 -14.73 1.04
N ALA A 175 -8.77 -13.58 1.69
CA ALA A 175 -7.70 -13.01 2.50
C ALA A 175 -7.40 -13.85 3.76
N ALA A 176 -8.42 -14.41 4.40
CA ALA A 176 -8.25 -15.32 5.52
C ALA A 176 -7.56 -16.63 5.08
N LEU A 177 -8.01 -17.21 3.97
CA LEU A 177 -7.40 -18.40 3.38
C LEU A 177 -5.93 -18.12 3.00
N TRP A 178 -5.63 -16.98 2.36
CA TRP A 178 -4.27 -16.59 2.02
C TRP A 178 -3.35 -16.44 3.24
N ARG A 179 -3.89 -15.98 4.37
CA ARG A 179 -3.15 -15.94 5.65
C ARG A 179 -2.89 -17.34 6.22
N LEU A 180 -3.88 -18.22 6.14
CA LEU A 180 -3.75 -19.60 6.60
C LEU A 180 -2.66 -20.34 5.81
N LEU A 181 -2.54 -20.06 4.52
CA LEU A 181 -1.53 -20.61 3.63
C LEU A 181 -0.14 -19.96 3.81
N PHE A 182 0.07 -19.11 4.83
CA PHE A 182 1.33 -18.40 5.04
C PHE A 182 2.57 -19.32 5.02
N PRO A 183 2.60 -20.47 5.71
CA PRO A 183 3.77 -21.35 5.68
C PRO A 183 4.03 -21.96 4.30
N MET A 184 3.00 -22.10 3.46
CA MET A 184 3.10 -22.65 2.10
C MET A 184 3.36 -21.59 1.02
N ARG A 185 3.34 -20.29 1.38
CA ARG A 185 3.54 -19.18 0.43
C ARG A 185 4.80 -19.31 -0.44
N PRO A 186 5.97 -19.74 0.06
CA PRO A 186 7.15 -19.87 -0.79
C PRO A 186 6.93 -20.80 -1.97
N ALA A 187 6.23 -21.92 -1.78
CA ALA A 187 5.89 -22.88 -2.84
C ALA A 187 4.83 -22.29 -3.80
N LEU A 188 3.76 -21.72 -3.26
CA LEU A 188 2.68 -21.11 -4.03
C LEU A 188 3.18 -19.95 -4.90
N LEU A 189 4.02 -19.07 -4.36
CA LEU A 189 4.59 -17.95 -5.12
C LEU A 189 5.53 -18.40 -6.24
N ARG A 190 6.24 -19.53 -6.06
CA ARG A 190 7.03 -20.16 -7.16
C ARG A 190 6.12 -20.62 -8.29
N LEU A 191 5.01 -21.29 -7.96
CA LEU A 191 4.01 -21.74 -8.95
C LEU A 191 3.39 -20.56 -9.71
N PHE A 192 2.95 -19.52 -9.02
CA PHE A 192 2.42 -18.30 -9.65
C PHE A 192 3.44 -17.61 -10.55
N GLY A 193 4.70 -17.53 -10.11
CA GLY A 193 5.79 -16.95 -10.91
C GLY A 193 6.13 -17.76 -12.15
N SER A 194 6.01 -19.08 -12.08
CA SER A 194 6.21 -19.98 -13.22
C SER A 194 5.07 -19.86 -14.23
N ALA A 195 3.83 -19.85 -13.77
CA ALA A 195 2.65 -19.68 -14.62
C ALA A 195 2.63 -18.32 -15.36
N ALA A 196 3.08 -17.24 -14.67
CA ALA A 196 3.19 -15.92 -15.29
C ALA A 196 4.26 -15.90 -16.40
N ARG A 197 5.40 -16.57 -16.19
CA ARG A 197 6.47 -16.69 -17.19
C ARG A 197 6.05 -17.53 -18.41
N LEU A 198 5.33 -18.63 -18.19
CA LEU A 198 4.77 -19.43 -19.29
C LEU A 198 3.80 -18.60 -20.14
N ARG A 199 2.85 -17.91 -19.50
CA ARG A 199 1.87 -17.07 -20.22
C ARG A 199 2.54 -15.96 -21.02
N HIS A 200 3.61 -15.35 -20.52
CA HIS A 200 4.37 -14.33 -21.26
C HIS A 200 5.12 -14.92 -22.47
N ARG A 201 5.61 -16.15 -22.38
CA ARG A 201 6.24 -16.86 -23.51
C ARG A 201 5.22 -17.17 -24.61
N PHE A 202 4.06 -17.73 -24.26
CA PHE A 202 2.98 -18.00 -25.23
C PHE A 202 2.48 -16.73 -25.94
N PHE A 203 2.32 -15.62 -25.22
CA PHE A 203 1.88 -14.36 -25.83
C PHE A 203 2.93 -13.74 -26.77
N LYS A 204 4.21 -13.93 -26.46
CA LYS A 204 5.31 -13.46 -27.32
C LYS A 204 5.46 -14.31 -28.60
N GLU A 205 5.11 -15.58 -28.54
CA GLU A 205 5.15 -16.50 -29.68
C GLU A 205 3.99 -16.28 -30.65
N GLN A 206 2.80 -15.93 -30.14
CA GLN A 206 1.63 -15.58 -30.98
C GLN A 206 1.80 -14.25 -31.74
N ASN A 207 2.53 -13.28 -31.19
CA ASN A 207 2.81 -12.01 -31.87
C ASN A 207 4.02 -12.05 -32.80
N ARG A 208 4.62 -13.21 -33.04
CA ARG A 208 5.75 -13.43 -33.93
C ARG A 208 5.37 -14.14 -35.24
N LYS A 209 4.11 -14.53 -35.38
CA LYS A 209 3.51 -15.04 -36.62
C LYS A 209 2.63 -13.96 -37.24
#